data_2f2a7040429655f82c43c6caf0147cde
#
_entry.id   2f2a7040429655f82c43c6caf0147cde
#
_cell.length_a   1.000
_cell.length_b   1.000
_cell.length_c   1.000
_cell.angle_alpha   90.00
_cell.angle_beta   90.00
_cell.angle_gamma   90.00
#
_symmetry.space_group_name_H-M   'P 1'
#
loop_
_entity.id
_entity.type
_entity.pdbx_description
1 polymer ?
#
loop_
_entity_poly.entity_id
_entity_poly.type
_entity_poly.pdbx_seq_one_letter_code
_entity_poly.pdbx_strand_id
1 'polypeptide(L)'
;AYIVALGCNDFFWARYEIGSAKDICKEDPTKNKKTYMGYMGQILSRYQEISPDAKFFLVTLPHGNRWNEEDEAWARHQGELMYELAKMFDNCYVIDLNRYGPAYDAEFRSRFYMGGHMNAMGYRFTAKLMLSYIDWYIRRFPEDFREVGLIGTPWKHQK
;
A
#
# COMPACT_ATOMS: atom_id res chain seq x y z
N ALA A 1 5.91 3.03 -11.46
CA ALA A 1 5.27 2.33 -10.33
C ALA A 1 4.91 3.33 -9.23
N TYR A 2 3.85 3.03 -8.49
CA TYR A 2 3.39 3.82 -7.35
C TYR A 2 3.37 2.95 -6.10
N ILE A 3 3.86 3.49 -4.98
CA ILE A 3 3.72 2.87 -3.66
C ILE A 3 2.66 3.68 -2.91
N VAL A 4 1.55 3.05 -2.56
CA VAL A 4 0.38 3.68 -1.95
C VAL A 4 0.30 3.24 -0.49
N ALA A 5 0.80 4.08 0.40
CA ALA A 5 0.85 3.85 1.85
C ALA A 5 -0.08 4.85 2.56
N LEU A 6 -1.38 4.67 2.40
CA LEU A 6 -2.44 5.53 2.94
C LEU A 6 -3.30 4.77 3.96
N GLY A 7 -4.01 5.51 4.83
CA GLY A 7 -4.98 4.95 5.78
C GLY A 7 -4.68 5.28 7.24
N CYS A 8 -3.43 5.53 7.61
CA CYS A 8 -3.07 5.83 9.00
C CYS A 8 -3.80 7.08 9.52
N ASN A 9 -3.76 8.17 8.76
CA ASN A 9 -4.42 9.43 9.15
C ASN A 9 -5.93 9.36 9.00
N ASP A 10 -6.42 8.58 8.02
CA ASP A 10 -7.86 8.35 7.83
C ASP A 10 -8.47 7.72 9.07
N PHE A 11 -7.79 6.75 9.65
CA PHE A 11 -8.25 6.10 10.87
C PHE A 11 -7.97 6.92 12.13
N PHE A 12 -6.72 7.26 12.41
CA PHE A 12 -6.33 7.84 13.70
C PHE A 12 -6.81 9.28 13.90
N TRP A 13 -6.90 10.06 12.82
CA TRP A 13 -7.22 11.49 12.92
C TRP A 13 -8.59 11.83 12.35
N ALA A 14 -8.87 11.42 11.13
CA ALA A 14 -10.09 11.81 10.45
C ALA A 14 -11.29 10.94 10.81
N ARG A 15 -11.05 9.73 11.37
CA ARG A 15 -12.10 8.77 11.74
C ARG A 15 -13.07 8.47 10.59
N TYR A 16 -12.57 8.39 9.38
CA TYR A 16 -13.35 8.01 8.23
C TYR A 16 -13.85 6.56 8.33
N GLU A 17 -15.07 6.36 7.85
CA GLU A 17 -15.57 5.00 7.63
C GLU A 17 -14.68 4.26 6.65
N ILE A 18 -14.28 3.04 7.01
CA ILE A 18 -13.39 2.24 6.16
C ILE A 18 -14.07 1.83 4.85
N GLY A 19 -15.36 1.51 4.90
CA GLY A 19 -16.14 1.11 3.72
C GLY A 19 -15.84 -0.31 3.25
N SER A 20 -16.14 -0.56 1.99
CA SER A 20 -15.99 -1.88 1.35
C SER A 20 -15.78 -1.76 -0.15
N ALA A 21 -15.50 -2.87 -0.83
CA ALA A 21 -15.43 -2.94 -2.30
C ALA A 21 -16.70 -2.43 -3.00
N LYS A 22 -17.87 -2.54 -2.36
CA LYS A 22 -19.15 -2.04 -2.89
C LYS A 22 -19.26 -0.52 -2.96
N ASP A 23 -18.34 0.19 -2.33
CA ASP A 23 -18.30 1.64 -2.33
C ASP A 23 -17.56 2.20 -3.55
N ILE A 24 -17.03 1.32 -4.40
CA ILE A 24 -16.26 1.64 -5.59
C ILE A 24 -17.08 1.37 -6.84
N CYS A 25 -17.22 2.39 -7.67
CA CYS A 25 -17.77 2.30 -9.03
C CYS A 25 -16.62 2.53 -10.01
N LYS A 26 -16.12 1.46 -10.63
CA LYS A 26 -14.98 1.55 -11.57
C LYS A 26 -15.34 2.31 -12.85
N GLU A 27 -16.58 2.17 -13.30
CA GLU A 27 -17.10 2.81 -14.52
C GLU A 27 -17.25 4.33 -14.36
N ASP A 28 -17.50 4.78 -13.14
CA ASP A 28 -17.66 6.20 -12.82
C ASP A 28 -17.13 6.50 -11.41
N PRO A 29 -15.83 6.76 -11.26
CA PRO A 29 -15.21 7.02 -9.96
C PRO A 29 -15.82 8.20 -9.18
N THR A 30 -16.58 9.09 -9.85
CA THR A 30 -17.27 10.20 -9.17
C THR A 30 -18.43 9.73 -8.30
N LYS A 31 -18.91 8.51 -8.53
CA LYS A 31 -19.98 7.86 -7.75
C LYS A 31 -19.47 7.06 -6.55
N ASN A 32 -18.16 6.98 -6.37
CA ASN A 32 -17.59 6.32 -5.21
C ASN A 32 -18.09 6.95 -3.93
N LYS A 33 -18.41 6.14 -2.92
CA LYS A 33 -18.81 6.66 -1.62
C LYS A 33 -17.65 7.37 -0.92
N LYS A 34 -17.99 8.25 0.01
CA LYS A 34 -17.01 9.00 0.83
C LYS A 34 -16.50 8.15 2.00
N THR A 35 -15.94 6.98 1.69
CA THR A 35 -15.29 6.06 2.61
C THR A 35 -13.82 5.92 2.24
N TYR A 36 -12.99 5.37 3.12
CA TYR A 36 -11.59 5.07 2.80
C TYR A 36 -11.47 4.24 1.50
N MET A 37 -12.26 3.17 1.38
CA MET A 37 -12.27 2.33 0.18
C MET A 37 -12.72 3.09 -1.08
N GLY A 38 -13.74 3.92 -0.98
CA GLY A 38 -14.20 4.74 -2.09
C GLY A 38 -13.12 5.73 -2.58
N TYR A 39 -12.38 6.36 -1.66
CA TYR A 39 -11.25 7.23 -2.01
C TYR A 39 -10.08 6.45 -2.61
N MET A 40 -9.75 5.27 -2.07
CA MET A 40 -8.72 4.41 -2.65
C MET A 40 -9.07 3.99 -4.09
N GLY A 41 -10.32 3.60 -4.34
CA GLY A 41 -10.82 3.30 -5.67
C GLY A 41 -10.70 4.50 -6.63
N GLN A 42 -11.02 5.70 -6.16
CA GLN A 42 -10.89 6.93 -6.97
C GLN A 42 -9.42 7.23 -7.32
N ILE A 43 -8.51 7.09 -6.37
CA ILE A 43 -7.07 7.28 -6.57
C ILE A 43 -6.56 6.29 -7.62
N LEU A 44 -6.85 5.00 -7.47
CA LEU A 44 -6.38 3.97 -8.38
C LEU A 44 -6.94 4.17 -9.80
N SER A 45 -8.24 4.40 -9.92
CA SER A 45 -8.87 4.68 -11.23
C SER A 45 -8.19 5.87 -11.92
N ARG A 46 -7.98 6.97 -11.20
CA ARG A 46 -7.38 8.18 -11.77
C ARG A 46 -5.94 7.97 -12.23
N TYR A 47 -5.15 7.23 -11.44
CA TYR A 47 -3.77 6.96 -11.82
C TYR A 47 -3.66 5.95 -12.97
N GLN A 48 -4.59 4.99 -13.07
CA GLN A 48 -4.65 4.07 -14.21
C GLN A 48 -5.06 4.78 -15.51
N GLU A 49 -5.94 5.78 -15.44
CA GLU A 49 -6.23 6.64 -16.61
C GLU A 49 -4.98 7.38 -17.12
N ILE A 50 -4.15 7.90 -16.19
CA ILE A 50 -2.94 8.66 -16.53
C ILE A 50 -1.81 7.73 -17.03
N SER A 51 -1.69 6.56 -16.43
CA SER A 51 -0.60 5.60 -16.68
C SER A 51 -1.15 4.16 -16.61
N PRO A 52 -1.77 3.66 -17.70
CA PRO A 52 -2.42 2.34 -17.71
C PRO A 52 -1.50 1.16 -17.36
N ASP A 53 -0.23 1.25 -17.73
CA ASP A 53 0.76 0.20 -17.49
C ASP A 53 1.46 0.32 -16.11
N ALA A 54 1.12 1.34 -15.33
CA ALA A 54 1.75 1.56 -14.04
C ALA A 54 1.45 0.42 -13.06
N LYS A 55 2.45 0.05 -12.27
CA LYS A 55 2.31 -0.94 -11.18
C LYS A 55 2.02 -0.21 -9.87
N PHE A 56 1.06 -0.71 -9.11
CA PHE A 56 0.64 -0.15 -7.82
C PHE A 56 0.97 -1.14 -6.71
N PHE A 57 1.69 -0.69 -5.71
CA PHE A 57 1.99 -1.45 -4.51
C PHE A 57 1.21 -0.85 -3.34
N LEU A 58 0.16 -1.53 -2.93
CA LEU A 58 -0.72 -1.12 -1.83
C LEU A 58 -0.10 -1.59 -0.52
N VAL A 59 0.18 -0.67 0.39
CA VAL A 59 0.86 -0.99 1.65
C VAL A 59 -0.15 -1.06 2.77
N THR A 60 -0.16 -2.18 3.50
CA THR A 60 -0.98 -2.33 4.71
C THR A 60 -0.35 -1.61 5.89
N LEU A 61 -1.17 -1.24 6.87
CA LEU A 61 -0.67 -0.66 8.12
C LEU A 61 0.11 -1.71 8.92
N PRO A 62 1.35 -1.42 9.33
CA PRO A 62 2.11 -2.35 10.16
C PRO A 62 1.54 -2.43 11.58
N HIS A 63 1.85 -3.50 12.32
CA HIS A 63 1.50 -3.60 13.73
C HIS A 63 2.09 -2.46 14.55
N GLY A 64 1.24 -1.83 15.39
CA GLY A 64 1.64 -0.77 16.29
C GLY A 64 1.52 -1.18 17.76
N ASN A 65 2.55 -1.02 18.57
CA ASN A 65 2.55 -1.44 19.97
C ASN A 65 1.70 -0.56 20.91
N ARG A 66 1.12 0.52 20.42
CA ARG A 66 0.22 1.40 21.16
C ARG A 66 -1.23 1.26 20.72
N TRP A 67 -1.50 0.29 19.87
CA TRP A 67 -2.83 0.03 19.39
C TRP A 67 -3.60 -0.82 20.40
N ASN A 68 -4.84 -0.48 20.62
CA ASN A 68 -5.78 -1.31 21.33
C ASN A 68 -6.36 -2.38 20.38
N GLU A 69 -7.24 -3.24 20.89
CA GLU A 69 -7.84 -4.30 20.08
C GLU A 69 -8.67 -3.77 18.89
N GLU A 70 -9.31 -2.62 19.05
CA GLU A 70 -10.06 -1.97 17.97
C GLU A 70 -9.14 -1.45 16.87
N ASP A 71 -8.03 -0.80 17.23
CA ASP A 71 -7.02 -0.33 16.30
C ASP A 71 -6.40 -1.50 15.50
N GLU A 72 -6.09 -2.60 16.18
CA GLU A 72 -5.56 -3.81 15.56
C GLU A 72 -6.58 -4.48 14.62
N ALA A 73 -7.85 -4.54 15.02
CA ALA A 73 -8.92 -5.06 14.18
C ALA A 73 -9.11 -4.22 12.92
N TRP A 74 -9.05 -2.90 13.05
CA TRP A 74 -9.15 -1.98 11.93
C TRP A 74 -7.98 -2.16 10.95
N ALA A 75 -6.75 -2.25 11.47
CA ALA A 75 -5.56 -2.43 10.65
C ALA A 75 -5.56 -3.78 9.90
N ARG A 76 -6.01 -4.86 10.56
CA ARG A 76 -6.21 -6.15 9.88
C ARG A 76 -7.25 -6.05 8.77
N HIS A 77 -8.39 -5.44 9.06
CA HIS A 77 -9.45 -5.27 8.07
C HIS A 77 -9.00 -4.38 6.90
N GLN A 78 -8.27 -3.29 7.16
CA GLN A 78 -7.64 -2.49 6.10
C GLN A 78 -6.72 -3.36 5.23
N GLY A 79 -5.94 -4.26 5.83
CA GLY A 79 -5.10 -5.19 5.08
C GLY A 79 -5.90 -6.12 4.17
N GLU A 80 -7.02 -6.68 4.64
CA GLU A 80 -7.93 -7.51 3.83
C GLU A 80 -8.49 -6.73 2.63
N LEU A 81 -8.90 -5.48 2.87
CA LEU A 81 -9.41 -4.62 1.82
C LEU A 81 -8.36 -4.25 0.77
N MET A 82 -7.06 -4.18 1.13
CA MET A 82 -5.99 -3.99 0.13
C MET A 82 -5.90 -5.18 -0.83
N TYR A 83 -6.11 -6.41 -0.36
CA TYR A 83 -6.20 -7.57 -1.24
C TYR A 83 -7.45 -7.57 -2.12
N GLU A 84 -8.58 -7.05 -1.62
CA GLU A 84 -9.77 -6.85 -2.46
C GLU A 84 -9.52 -5.82 -3.57
N LEU A 85 -8.90 -4.69 -3.24
CA LEU A 85 -8.49 -3.69 -4.24
C LEU A 85 -7.55 -4.27 -5.29
N ALA A 86 -6.55 -5.05 -4.87
CA ALA A 86 -5.61 -5.69 -5.80
C ALA A 86 -6.27 -6.71 -6.74
N LYS A 87 -7.43 -7.25 -6.38
CA LYS A 87 -8.25 -8.10 -7.27
C LYS A 87 -9.14 -7.29 -8.20
N MET A 88 -9.55 -6.10 -7.78
CA MET A 88 -10.43 -5.24 -8.55
C MET A 88 -9.70 -4.42 -9.62
N PHE A 89 -8.46 -4.04 -9.35
CA PHE A 89 -7.66 -3.17 -10.21
C PHE A 89 -6.47 -3.93 -10.78
N ASP A 90 -6.24 -3.77 -12.09
CA ASP A 90 -5.10 -4.38 -12.76
C ASP A 90 -3.77 -3.78 -12.26
N ASN A 91 -2.70 -4.54 -12.38
CA ASN A 91 -1.36 -4.11 -11.99
C ASN A 91 -1.22 -3.69 -10.50
N CYS A 92 -2.08 -4.21 -9.62
CA CYS A 92 -2.06 -3.93 -8.19
C CYS A 92 -1.53 -5.11 -7.38
N TYR A 93 -0.62 -4.83 -6.45
CA TYR A 93 0.05 -5.80 -5.60
C TYR A 93 0.02 -5.31 -4.15
N VAL A 94 0.04 -6.23 -3.17
CA VAL A 94 -0.04 -5.85 -1.74
C VAL A 94 1.29 -6.05 -1.05
N ILE A 95 1.83 -4.99 -0.46
CA ILE A 95 2.93 -5.06 0.51
C ILE A 95 2.31 -5.18 1.90
N ASP A 96 2.17 -6.41 2.38
CA ASP A 96 1.47 -6.71 3.63
C ASP A 96 2.41 -6.61 4.84
N LEU A 97 2.59 -5.39 5.32
CA LEU A 97 3.37 -5.12 6.53
C LEU A 97 2.62 -5.49 7.82
N ASN A 98 1.28 -5.58 7.77
CA ASN A 98 0.50 -5.99 8.91
C ASN A 98 0.77 -7.45 9.28
N ARG A 99 0.70 -8.34 8.28
CA ARG A 99 0.84 -9.78 8.49
C ARG A 99 2.28 -10.25 8.59
N TYR A 100 3.16 -9.67 7.79
CA TYR A 100 4.53 -10.17 7.59
C TYR A 100 5.62 -9.15 7.95
N GLY A 101 5.25 -7.93 8.30
CA GLY A 101 6.19 -6.93 8.75
C GLY A 101 6.65 -7.17 10.21
N PRO A 102 7.71 -6.51 10.65
CA PRO A 102 8.10 -6.51 12.05
C PRO A 102 7.05 -5.82 12.91
N ALA A 103 6.92 -6.22 14.16
CA ALA A 103 6.15 -5.47 15.14
C ALA A 103 6.84 -4.12 15.41
N TYR A 104 6.09 -3.02 15.31
CA TYR A 104 6.59 -1.69 15.67
C TYR A 104 6.41 -1.46 17.17
N ASP A 105 6.96 -2.38 17.96
CA ASP A 105 6.90 -2.41 19.41
C ASP A 105 7.78 -1.32 20.08
N ALA A 106 7.88 -1.36 21.40
CA ALA A 106 8.65 -0.36 22.16
C ALA A 106 10.15 -0.39 21.78
N GLU A 107 10.71 -1.57 21.53
CA GLU A 107 12.11 -1.72 21.14
C GLU A 107 12.34 -1.15 19.72
N PHE A 108 11.49 -1.50 18.76
CA PHE A 108 11.56 -0.94 17.40
C PHE A 108 11.44 0.58 17.44
N ARG A 109 10.47 1.11 18.20
CA ARG A 109 10.26 2.56 18.30
C ARG A 109 11.42 3.27 18.95
N SER A 110 12.06 2.69 19.96
CA SER A 110 13.22 3.30 20.62
C SER A 110 14.42 3.47 19.68
N ARG A 111 14.55 2.61 18.69
CA ARG A 111 15.67 2.61 17.71
C ARG A 111 15.35 3.41 16.45
N PHE A 112 14.11 3.37 15.99
CA PHE A 112 13.71 3.79 14.65
C PHE A 112 12.75 4.98 14.61
N TYR A 113 12.33 5.49 15.76
CA TYR A 113 11.46 6.66 15.84
C TYR A 113 12.13 7.85 16.53
N MET A 114 11.67 9.04 16.16
CA MET A 114 11.97 10.31 16.80
C MET A 114 10.64 11.05 16.98
N GLY A 115 10.10 11.00 18.20
CA GLY A 115 8.75 11.48 18.47
C GLY A 115 7.67 10.63 17.81
N GLY A 116 6.76 11.24 17.06
CA GLY A 116 5.64 10.56 16.37
C GLY A 116 6.01 9.90 15.04
N HIS A 117 7.17 10.20 14.48
CA HIS A 117 7.61 9.76 13.15
C HIS A 117 8.87 8.91 13.20
N MET A 118 9.11 8.14 12.17
CA MET A 118 10.37 7.41 12.02
C MET A 118 11.55 8.39 11.90
N ASN A 119 12.69 7.99 12.45
CA ASN A 119 13.96 8.63 12.15
C ASN A 119 14.50 8.14 10.78
N ALA A 120 15.63 8.69 10.33
CA ALA A 120 16.22 8.33 9.04
C ALA A 120 16.51 6.82 8.90
N MET A 121 16.89 6.15 9.98
CA MET A 121 17.16 4.70 9.98
C MET A 121 15.86 3.90 9.87
N GLY A 122 14.78 4.34 10.52
CA GLY A 122 13.45 3.73 10.40
C GLY A 122 12.90 3.81 8.99
N TYR A 123 12.98 4.98 8.36
CA TYR A 123 12.58 5.14 6.96
C TYR A 123 13.43 4.27 6.02
N ARG A 124 14.75 4.23 6.22
CA ARG A 124 15.64 3.38 5.41
C ARG A 124 15.34 1.90 5.58
N PHE A 125 15.06 1.45 6.79
CA PHE A 125 14.67 0.07 7.07
C PHE A 125 13.37 -0.29 6.38
N THR A 126 12.33 0.54 6.54
CA THR A 126 11.01 0.33 5.92
C THR A 126 11.11 0.32 4.39
N ALA A 127 11.90 1.23 3.81
CA ALA A 127 12.14 1.24 2.37
C ALA A 127 12.80 -0.06 1.88
N LYS A 128 13.80 -0.59 2.60
CA LYS A 128 14.42 -1.89 2.26
C LYS A 128 13.43 -3.04 2.37
N LEU A 129 12.58 -3.02 3.39
CA LEU A 129 11.53 -4.02 3.55
C LEU A 129 10.56 -3.99 2.36
N MET A 130 10.06 -2.81 1.98
CA MET A 130 9.20 -2.65 0.81
C MET A 130 9.87 -3.11 -0.48
N LEU A 131 11.14 -2.77 -0.68
CA LEU A 131 11.92 -3.22 -1.84
C LEU A 131 12.06 -4.75 -1.91
N SER A 132 12.16 -5.44 -0.77
CA SER A 132 12.20 -6.91 -0.75
C SER A 132 10.88 -7.53 -1.24
N TYR A 133 9.73 -6.93 -0.91
CA TYR A 133 8.43 -7.33 -1.45
C TYR A 133 8.34 -7.09 -2.96
N ILE A 134 8.78 -5.92 -3.41
CA ILE A 134 8.77 -5.57 -4.84
C ILE A 134 9.66 -6.54 -5.63
N ASP A 135 10.86 -6.83 -5.16
CA ASP A 135 11.76 -7.81 -5.77
C ASP A 135 11.12 -9.22 -5.82
N TRP A 136 10.42 -9.61 -4.73
CA TRP A 136 9.68 -10.87 -4.71
C TRP A 136 8.56 -10.91 -5.76
N TYR A 137 7.78 -9.83 -5.92
CA TYR A 137 6.73 -9.75 -6.95
C TYR A 137 7.32 -9.82 -8.35
N ILE A 138 8.39 -9.08 -8.63
CA ILE A 138 9.07 -9.09 -9.94
C ILE A 138 9.52 -10.52 -10.30
N ARG A 139 10.09 -11.25 -9.35
CA ARG A 139 10.54 -12.64 -9.56
C ARG A 139 9.39 -13.63 -9.66
N ARG A 140 8.31 -13.40 -8.93
CA ARG A 140 7.16 -14.30 -8.88
C ARG A 140 6.25 -14.17 -10.11
N PHE A 141 6.16 -12.96 -10.65
CA PHE A 141 5.29 -12.61 -11.78
C PHE A 141 6.08 -11.88 -12.87
N PRO A 142 7.11 -12.52 -13.47
CA PRO A 142 8.00 -11.85 -14.41
C PRO A 142 7.26 -11.30 -15.63
N GLU A 143 6.14 -11.90 -16.00
CA GLU A 143 5.32 -11.46 -17.14
C GLU A 143 4.72 -10.07 -16.91
N ASP A 144 4.35 -9.76 -15.66
CA ASP A 144 3.76 -8.47 -15.30
C ASP A 144 4.79 -7.34 -15.26
N PHE A 145 6.07 -7.68 -15.24
CA PHE A 145 7.20 -6.74 -15.09
C PHE A 145 8.16 -6.74 -16.29
N ARG A 146 7.74 -7.25 -17.44
CA ARG A 146 8.59 -7.35 -18.64
C ARG A 146 9.16 -6.01 -19.12
N GLU A 147 8.47 -4.91 -18.85
CA GLU A 147 8.86 -3.59 -19.31
C GLU A 147 9.72 -2.82 -18.28
N VAL A 148 10.10 -3.46 -17.19
CA VAL A 148 11.02 -2.86 -16.22
C VAL A 148 12.43 -2.87 -16.79
N GLY A 149 12.82 -1.73 -17.36
CA GLY A 149 14.20 -1.50 -17.79
C GLY A 149 15.12 -1.15 -16.60
N LEU A 150 16.41 -1.17 -16.84
CA LEU A 150 17.39 -0.65 -15.89
C LEU A 150 17.35 0.88 -15.90
N ILE A 151 17.00 1.49 -14.78
CA ILE A 151 16.92 2.95 -14.64
C ILE A 151 18.28 3.59 -14.99
N GLY A 152 18.23 4.63 -15.82
CA GLY A 152 19.43 5.36 -16.24
C GLY A 152 20.29 4.66 -17.29
N THR A 153 19.83 3.56 -17.87
CA THR A 153 20.51 2.85 -18.94
C THR A 153 19.66 2.80 -20.22
N PRO A 154 20.29 2.60 -21.40
CA PRO A 154 19.55 2.40 -22.65
C PRO A 154 18.89 1.01 -22.76
N TRP A 155 19.15 0.14 -21.81
CA TRP A 155 18.64 -1.23 -21.80
C TRP A 155 17.15 -1.23 -21.46
N LYS A 156 16.34 -1.56 -22.44
CA LYS A 156 14.91 -1.76 -22.32
C LYS A 156 14.56 -3.18 -22.73
N HIS A 157 13.49 -3.72 -22.17
CA HIS A 157 12.93 -4.94 -22.72
C HIS A 157 12.55 -4.69 -24.17
N GLN A 158 13.09 -5.49 -25.06
CA GLN A 158 12.60 -5.53 -26.44
C GLN A 158 11.30 -6.34 -26.45
N LYS A 159 10.24 -5.78 -27.03
CA LYS A 159 8.98 -6.50 -27.24
C LYS A 159 9.16 -7.63 -28.24
#